data_7ad3444d557d1985746ed6836695202c
#
_entry.id   7ad3444d557d1985746ed6836695202c
#
_cell.length_a   1.000
_cell.length_b   1.000
_cell.length_c   1.000
_cell.angle_alpha   90.00
_cell.angle_beta   90.00
_cell.angle_gamma   90.00
#
_symmetry.space_group_name_H-M   'P 1'
#
loop_
_entity.id
_entity.type
_entity.pdbx_description
1 polymer ?
#
loop_
_entity_poly.entity_id
_entity_poly.type
_entity_poly.pdbx_seq_one_letter_code
_entity_poly.pdbx_strand_id
1 'polypeptide(L)'
;SAAHLRFRPENGMKVLAMGRITVFPRDGAYQLYCNDLTPDGVGDLYVAFEQLKAKLSAEGLFDARYKKPLPPFPHRIAIITSGAGAAIMDMLRILGKRYPLSKVVILPVRVQGQEAPAEIAGAIRYANKYQVADVIITGRGGGSMEDLWAFNDERVARAIFASEIPVVSAVGH
;
A
#
# COMPACT_ATOMS: atom_id res chain seq x y z
N SER A 1 -8.54 25.45 18.41
CA SER A 1 -8.48 25.96 17.02
C SER A 1 -7.80 24.90 16.16
N ALA A 2 -8.27 24.65 14.95
CA ALA A 2 -7.76 23.62 14.02
C ALA A 2 -6.27 23.77 13.65
N ALA A 3 -5.62 24.87 14.10
CA ALA A 3 -4.22 25.19 13.77
C ALA A 3 -3.15 24.34 14.47
N HIS A 4 -3.52 23.45 15.38
CA HIS A 4 -2.57 22.62 16.14
C HIS A 4 -2.70 21.10 15.85
N LEU A 5 -3.55 20.71 14.91
CA LEU A 5 -3.67 19.30 14.54
C LEU A 5 -2.46 18.88 13.72
N ARG A 6 -1.83 17.77 14.13
CA ARG A 6 -0.66 17.17 13.44
C ARG A 6 -1.05 16.42 12.15
N PHE A 7 -2.36 16.30 11.86
CA PHE A 7 -2.89 15.63 10.68
C PHE A 7 -4.20 16.30 10.26
N ARG A 8 -4.65 16.08 9.04
CA ARG A 8 -5.91 16.57 8.51
C ARG A 8 -6.97 15.47 8.64
N PRO A 9 -8.03 15.67 9.47
CA PRO A 9 -9.12 14.71 9.56
C PRO A 9 -9.90 14.60 8.25
N GLU A 10 -10.24 13.39 7.84
CA GLU A 10 -11.06 13.10 6.67
C GLU A 10 -12.32 12.34 7.08
N ASN A 11 -13.37 12.39 6.24
CA ASN A 11 -14.61 11.68 6.49
C ASN A 11 -14.38 10.17 6.54
N GLY A 12 -14.87 9.53 7.60
CA GLY A 12 -14.70 8.08 7.83
C GLY A 12 -13.48 7.70 8.66
N MET A 13 -12.59 8.64 9.01
CA MET A 13 -11.51 8.37 9.94
C MET A 13 -12.03 8.11 11.35
N LYS A 14 -11.53 7.04 12.00
CA LYS A 14 -11.63 6.86 13.44
C LYS A 14 -10.56 7.68 14.13
N VAL A 15 -10.95 8.40 15.16
CA VAL A 15 -10.04 9.26 15.90
C VAL A 15 -10.28 9.14 17.40
N LEU A 16 -9.21 9.20 18.18
CA LEU A 16 -9.27 9.41 19.61
C LEU A 16 -9.26 10.90 19.89
N ALA A 17 -10.34 11.41 20.45
CA ALA A 17 -10.49 12.80 20.83
C ALA A 17 -10.29 12.95 22.34
N MET A 18 -9.26 13.66 22.75
CA MET A 18 -9.05 14.06 24.15
C MET A 18 -9.61 15.44 24.38
N GLY A 19 -10.52 15.57 25.33
CA GLY A 19 -11.15 16.86 25.58
C GLY A 19 -12.06 16.88 26.80
N ARG A 20 -12.79 17.96 26.97
CA ARG A 20 -13.73 18.17 28.03
C ARG A 20 -15.15 18.24 27.48
N ILE A 21 -16.05 17.46 28.08
CA ILE A 21 -17.48 17.50 27.78
C ILE A 21 -18.10 18.65 28.60
N THR A 22 -18.86 19.50 27.96
CA THR A 22 -19.63 20.58 28.58
C THR A 22 -21.05 20.56 28.02
N VAL A 23 -21.96 21.15 28.78
CA VAL A 23 -23.35 21.39 28.35
C VAL A 23 -23.47 22.83 27.91
N PHE A 24 -23.99 23.06 26.72
CA PHE A 24 -24.28 24.42 26.27
C PHE A 24 -25.58 24.92 26.93
N PRO A 25 -25.53 25.97 27.75
CA PRO A 25 -26.65 26.32 28.64
C PRO A 25 -27.93 26.74 27.93
N ARG A 26 -27.86 27.18 26.66
CA ARG A 26 -29.03 27.67 25.91
C ARG A 26 -29.91 26.56 25.34
N ASP A 27 -29.28 25.46 24.88
CA ASP A 27 -29.97 24.42 24.13
C ASP A 27 -29.89 23.04 24.82
N GLY A 28 -29.20 22.95 25.95
CA GLY A 28 -28.96 21.69 26.67
C GLY A 28 -28.12 20.68 25.89
N ALA A 29 -27.48 21.11 24.79
CA ALA A 29 -26.69 20.22 23.94
C ALA A 29 -25.33 19.92 24.59
N TYR A 30 -24.93 18.66 24.52
CA TYR A 30 -23.60 18.24 24.92
C TYR A 30 -22.57 18.62 23.83
N GLN A 31 -21.47 19.23 24.25
CA GLN A 31 -20.38 19.62 23.36
C GLN A 31 -19.07 19.04 23.88
N LEU A 32 -18.27 18.49 22.99
CA LEU A 32 -16.91 18.05 23.27
C LEU A 32 -15.93 19.15 22.83
N TYR A 33 -15.30 19.81 23.82
CA TYR A 33 -14.17 20.70 23.55
C TYR A 33 -12.91 19.85 23.42
N CYS A 34 -12.55 19.54 22.17
CA CYS A 34 -11.41 18.71 21.85
C CYS A 34 -10.10 19.52 22.02
N ASN A 35 -9.21 19.04 22.88
CA ASN A 35 -7.88 19.63 23.12
C ASN A 35 -6.82 18.95 22.27
N ASP A 36 -6.98 17.65 22.01
CA ASP A 36 -6.10 16.87 21.17
C ASP A 36 -6.90 15.84 20.37
N LEU A 37 -6.42 15.56 19.18
CA LEU A 37 -7.03 14.60 18.26
C LEU A 37 -5.91 13.73 17.68
N THR A 38 -6.02 12.42 17.85
CA THR A 38 -5.09 11.45 17.29
C THR A 38 -5.86 10.42 16.47
N PRO A 39 -5.33 9.96 15.33
CA PRO A 39 -5.97 8.88 14.58
C PRO A 39 -6.01 7.61 15.44
N ASP A 40 -7.18 6.96 15.51
CA ASP A 40 -7.37 5.69 16.20
C ASP A 40 -6.81 4.54 15.34
N GLY A 41 -5.97 3.69 15.93
CA GLY A 41 -5.35 2.56 15.23
C GLY A 41 -4.08 2.89 14.41
N VAL A 42 -3.83 4.13 14.06
CA VAL A 42 -2.60 4.51 13.31
C VAL A 42 -1.34 4.31 14.14
N GLY A 43 -1.44 4.50 15.45
CA GLY A 43 -0.31 4.25 16.37
C GLY A 43 0.14 2.79 16.35
N ASP A 44 -0.79 1.85 16.44
CA ASP A 44 -0.50 0.42 16.46
C ASP A 44 0.02 -0.08 15.11
N LEU A 45 -0.57 0.40 14.01
CA LEU A 45 -0.11 0.09 12.66
C LEU A 45 1.29 0.65 12.41
N TYR A 46 1.58 1.86 12.87
CA TYR A 46 2.91 2.43 12.73
C TYR A 46 3.97 1.66 13.51
N VAL A 47 3.67 1.28 14.76
CA VAL A 47 4.56 0.44 15.58
C VAL A 47 4.79 -0.91 14.91
N ALA A 48 3.75 -1.57 14.42
CA ALA A 48 3.86 -2.84 13.70
C ALA A 48 4.71 -2.71 12.42
N PHE A 49 4.55 -1.61 11.68
CA PHE A 49 5.37 -1.32 10.50
C PHE A 49 6.86 -1.16 10.86
N GLU A 50 7.19 -0.36 11.88
CA GLU A 50 8.58 -0.16 12.29
C GLU A 50 9.23 -1.44 12.84
N GLN A 51 8.48 -2.25 13.58
CA GLN A 51 8.95 -3.56 14.05
C GLN A 51 9.24 -4.51 12.88
N LEU A 52 8.33 -4.61 11.92
CA LEU A 52 8.52 -5.46 10.74
C LEU A 52 9.70 -4.97 9.91
N LYS A 53 9.79 -3.66 9.68
CA LYS A 53 10.89 -3.03 8.94
C LYS A 53 12.24 -3.32 9.61
N ALA A 54 12.33 -3.15 10.94
CA ALA A 54 13.56 -3.45 11.69
C ALA A 54 13.94 -4.94 11.57
N LYS A 55 12.96 -5.85 11.72
CA LYS A 55 13.17 -7.29 11.55
C LYS A 55 13.73 -7.63 10.16
N LEU A 56 13.05 -7.19 9.10
CA LEU A 56 13.46 -7.50 7.73
C LEU A 56 14.79 -6.84 7.34
N SER A 57 15.06 -5.66 7.91
CA SER A 57 16.36 -4.99 7.74
C SER A 57 17.50 -5.76 8.41
N ALA A 58 17.28 -6.27 9.63
CA ALA A 58 18.26 -7.10 10.33
C ALA A 58 18.55 -8.42 9.59
N GLU A 59 17.55 -8.97 8.90
CA GLU A 59 17.71 -10.15 8.04
C GLU A 59 18.37 -9.81 6.67
N GLY A 60 18.59 -8.51 6.36
CA GLY A 60 19.26 -8.07 5.14
C GLY A 60 18.37 -7.99 3.90
N LEU A 61 17.02 -8.09 4.02
CA LEU A 61 16.14 -8.08 2.86
C LEU A 61 16.21 -6.78 2.04
N PHE A 62 16.65 -5.68 2.65
CA PHE A 62 16.73 -4.37 1.99
C PHE A 62 18.13 -4.06 1.44
N ASP A 63 19.09 -4.97 1.58
CA ASP A 63 20.45 -4.77 1.09
C ASP A 63 20.46 -4.56 -0.43
N ALA A 64 21.20 -3.53 -0.86
CA ALA A 64 21.29 -3.13 -2.26
C ALA A 64 21.84 -4.26 -3.17
N ARG A 65 22.67 -5.15 -2.64
CA ARG A 65 23.23 -6.29 -3.40
C ARG A 65 22.17 -7.26 -3.93
N TYR A 66 20.98 -7.30 -3.30
CA TYR A 66 19.84 -8.14 -3.74
C TYR A 66 18.89 -7.44 -4.70
N LYS A 67 19.09 -6.13 -4.93
CA LYS A 67 18.24 -5.38 -5.88
C LYS A 67 18.54 -5.81 -7.31
N LYS A 68 17.50 -6.12 -8.05
CA LYS A 68 17.62 -6.55 -9.44
C LYS A 68 17.52 -5.35 -10.37
N PRO A 69 18.40 -5.21 -11.37
CA PRO A 69 18.26 -4.16 -12.36
C PRO A 69 17.01 -4.37 -13.19
N LEU A 70 16.38 -3.26 -13.58
CA LEU A 70 15.28 -3.32 -14.55
C LEU A 70 15.84 -3.61 -15.95
N PRO A 71 15.23 -4.50 -16.73
CA PRO A 71 15.62 -4.70 -18.11
C PRO A 71 15.35 -3.42 -18.92
N PRO A 72 16.28 -3.01 -19.80
CA PRO A 72 16.14 -1.76 -20.57
C PRO A 72 14.95 -1.81 -21.53
N PHE A 73 14.61 -2.99 -22.05
CA PHE A 73 13.51 -3.21 -22.99
C PHE A 73 12.68 -4.44 -22.60
N PRO A 74 11.79 -4.31 -21.57
CA PRO A 74 10.96 -5.43 -21.14
C PRO A 74 9.90 -5.75 -22.21
N HIS A 75 9.89 -6.96 -22.74
CA HIS A 75 8.88 -7.39 -23.71
C HIS A 75 7.55 -7.71 -23.04
N ARG A 76 7.59 -8.20 -21.80
CA ARG A 76 6.40 -8.58 -21.03
C ARG A 76 6.44 -7.89 -19.67
N ILE A 77 5.36 -7.21 -19.34
CA ILE A 77 5.18 -6.53 -18.04
C ILE A 77 3.98 -7.14 -17.34
N ALA A 78 4.18 -7.74 -16.17
CA ALA A 78 3.07 -8.20 -15.36
C ALA A 78 2.59 -7.07 -14.45
N ILE A 79 1.27 -6.87 -14.38
CA ILE A 79 0.64 -5.95 -13.43
C ILE A 79 -0.15 -6.78 -12.43
N ILE A 80 0.26 -6.69 -11.15
CA ILE A 80 -0.42 -7.33 -10.02
C ILE A 80 -1.18 -6.25 -9.26
N THR A 81 -2.48 -6.18 -9.46
CA THR A 81 -3.38 -5.18 -8.88
C THR A 81 -4.83 -5.66 -8.93
N SER A 82 -5.78 -4.86 -8.46
CA SER A 82 -7.21 -5.18 -8.64
C SER A 82 -7.58 -5.19 -10.13
N GLY A 83 -8.39 -6.16 -10.52
CA GLY A 83 -8.84 -6.31 -11.93
C GLY A 83 -9.74 -5.19 -12.44
N ALA A 84 -10.27 -4.36 -11.52
CA ALA A 84 -11.10 -3.20 -11.82
C ALA A 84 -10.70 -2.04 -10.92
N GLY A 85 -10.62 -0.83 -11.48
CA GLY A 85 -10.29 0.37 -10.72
C GLY A 85 -9.45 1.37 -11.51
N ALA A 86 -9.28 2.56 -10.95
CA ALA A 86 -8.56 3.65 -11.61
C ALA A 86 -7.07 3.31 -11.82
N ALA A 87 -6.44 2.67 -10.84
CA ALA A 87 -5.00 2.39 -10.88
C ALA A 87 -4.59 1.53 -12.09
N ILE A 88 -5.32 0.44 -12.37
CA ILE A 88 -5.00 -0.40 -13.52
C ILE A 88 -5.23 0.33 -14.85
N MET A 89 -6.30 1.13 -14.93
CA MET A 89 -6.60 1.91 -16.15
C MET A 89 -5.52 2.96 -16.40
N ASP A 90 -5.02 3.61 -15.36
CA ASP A 90 -3.92 4.58 -15.47
C ASP A 90 -2.61 3.91 -15.88
N MET A 91 -2.25 2.78 -15.28
CA MET A 91 -1.06 2.01 -15.66
C MET A 91 -1.13 1.59 -17.14
N LEU A 92 -2.25 1.03 -17.59
CA LEU A 92 -2.44 0.62 -18.98
C LEU A 92 -2.38 1.81 -19.96
N ARG A 93 -3.01 2.93 -19.60
CA ARG A 93 -2.98 4.15 -20.39
C ARG A 93 -1.57 4.71 -20.54
N ILE A 94 -0.79 4.73 -19.46
CA ILE A 94 0.58 5.24 -19.48
C ILE A 94 1.49 4.29 -20.26
N LEU A 95 1.42 2.99 -20.02
CA LEU A 95 2.20 2.00 -20.76
C LEU A 95 1.88 2.05 -22.26
N GLY A 96 0.59 2.10 -22.62
CA GLY A 96 0.18 2.20 -24.04
C GLY A 96 0.69 3.45 -24.75
N LYS A 97 0.83 4.58 -24.02
CA LYS A 97 1.38 5.82 -24.59
C LYS A 97 2.90 5.84 -24.65
N ARG A 98 3.56 5.33 -23.61
CA ARG A 98 5.00 5.49 -23.43
C ARG A 98 5.82 4.30 -23.91
N TYR A 99 5.24 3.12 -23.84
CA TYR A 99 5.93 1.89 -24.25
C TYR A 99 4.95 0.87 -24.85
N PRO A 100 4.39 1.16 -26.05
CA PRO A 100 3.39 0.30 -26.68
C PRO A 100 3.93 -1.04 -27.17
N LEU A 101 5.26 -1.23 -27.16
CA LEU A 101 5.90 -2.46 -27.63
C LEU A 101 5.82 -3.61 -26.62
N SER A 102 5.46 -3.31 -25.35
CA SER A 102 5.36 -4.35 -24.33
C SER A 102 4.02 -5.06 -24.37
N LYS A 103 4.04 -6.36 -24.11
CA LYS A 103 2.85 -7.16 -23.82
C LYS A 103 2.54 -7.05 -22.32
N VAL A 104 1.36 -6.58 -21.97
CA VAL A 104 0.92 -6.48 -20.58
C VAL A 104 0.17 -7.75 -20.19
N VAL A 105 0.59 -8.36 -19.08
CA VAL A 105 -0.06 -9.51 -18.43
C VAL A 105 -0.68 -9.02 -17.13
N ILE A 106 -1.99 -9.16 -16.99
CA ILE A 106 -2.69 -8.75 -15.76
C ILE A 106 -2.89 -9.98 -14.88
N LEU A 107 -2.43 -9.90 -13.65
CA LEU A 107 -2.67 -10.87 -12.59
C LEU A 107 -3.59 -10.21 -11.54
N PRO A 108 -4.92 -10.40 -11.66
CA PRO A 108 -5.87 -9.72 -10.79
C PRO A 108 -5.83 -10.31 -9.38
N VAL A 109 -5.72 -9.43 -8.37
CA VAL A 109 -5.69 -9.78 -6.96
C VAL A 109 -6.48 -8.76 -6.14
N ARG A 110 -6.89 -9.13 -4.94
CA ARG A 110 -7.33 -8.14 -3.95
C ARG A 110 -6.14 -7.29 -3.51
N VAL A 111 -6.35 -5.99 -3.34
CA VAL A 111 -5.32 -5.03 -2.94
C VAL A 111 -5.60 -4.40 -1.57
N GLN A 112 -6.63 -4.87 -0.89
CA GLN A 112 -7.03 -4.51 0.48
C GLN A 112 -7.76 -5.66 1.14
N GLY A 113 -7.88 -5.62 2.49
CA GLY A 113 -8.48 -6.68 3.30
C GLY A 113 -7.49 -7.80 3.66
N GLN A 114 -7.94 -8.71 4.52
CA GLN A 114 -7.07 -9.72 5.16
C GLN A 114 -6.46 -10.74 4.21
N GLU A 115 -7.10 -10.99 3.09
CA GLU A 115 -6.64 -11.99 2.11
C GLU A 115 -5.71 -11.40 1.04
N ALA A 116 -5.71 -10.08 0.88
CA ALA A 116 -4.90 -9.39 -0.13
C ALA A 116 -3.40 -9.72 -0.05
N PRO A 117 -2.75 -9.77 1.12
CA PRO A 117 -1.33 -10.11 1.19
C PRO A 117 -1.01 -11.51 0.63
N ALA A 118 -1.86 -12.48 0.91
CA ALA A 118 -1.69 -13.84 0.42
C ALA A 118 -1.83 -13.92 -1.11
N GLU A 119 -2.80 -13.21 -1.66
CA GLU A 119 -3.04 -13.14 -3.11
C GLU A 119 -1.90 -12.41 -3.83
N ILE A 120 -1.45 -11.25 -3.33
CA ILE A 120 -0.33 -10.50 -3.90
C ILE A 120 0.93 -11.36 -3.91
N ALA A 121 1.28 -11.96 -2.77
CA ALA A 121 2.43 -12.85 -2.68
C ALA A 121 2.29 -14.08 -3.57
N GLY A 122 1.08 -14.64 -3.68
CA GLY A 122 0.74 -15.75 -4.57
C GLY A 122 0.94 -15.39 -6.05
N ALA A 123 0.48 -14.21 -6.47
CA ALA A 123 0.63 -13.73 -7.84
C ALA A 123 2.11 -13.47 -8.20
N ILE A 124 2.92 -12.95 -7.27
CA ILE A 124 4.37 -12.80 -7.48
C ILE A 124 5.02 -14.17 -7.67
N ARG A 125 4.71 -15.14 -6.83
CA ARG A 125 5.22 -16.52 -6.98
C ARG A 125 4.76 -17.17 -8.29
N TYR A 126 3.49 -16.97 -8.67
CA TYR A 126 2.95 -17.44 -9.94
C TYR A 126 3.73 -16.86 -11.13
N ALA A 127 3.94 -15.54 -11.13
CA ALA A 127 4.68 -14.87 -12.19
C ALA A 127 6.10 -15.44 -12.35
N ASN A 128 6.79 -15.72 -11.24
CA ASN A 128 8.11 -16.34 -11.25
C ASN A 128 8.08 -17.80 -11.71
N LYS A 129 7.17 -18.60 -11.18
CA LYS A 129 7.06 -20.04 -11.51
C LYS A 129 6.83 -20.25 -13.01
N TYR A 130 5.99 -19.44 -13.62
CA TYR A 130 5.62 -19.59 -15.04
C TYR A 130 6.35 -18.61 -15.97
N GLN A 131 7.27 -17.81 -15.43
CA GLN A 131 8.07 -16.83 -16.18
C GLN A 131 7.22 -15.96 -17.11
N VAL A 132 6.11 -15.42 -16.59
CA VAL A 132 5.10 -14.74 -17.41
C VAL A 132 5.50 -13.32 -17.80
N ALA A 133 6.51 -12.74 -17.18
CA ALA A 133 6.95 -11.37 -17.42
C ALA A 133 8.45 -11.17 -17.20
N ASP A 134 8.97 -10.09 -17.74
CA ASP A 134 10.35 -9.63 -17.56
C ASP A 134 10.47 -8.60 -16.43
N VAL A 135 9.34 -7.95 -16.07
CA VAL A 135 9.18 -7.01 -14.95
C VAL A 135 7.78 -7.20 -14.35
N ILE A 136 7.70 -7.12 -13.04
CA ILE A 136 6.44 -7.10 -12.31
C ILE A 136 6.21 -5.68 -11.76
N ILE A 137 5.02 -5.13 -11.97
CA ILE A 137 4.53 -3.93 -11.28
C ILE A 137 3.43 -4.37 -10.33
N THR A 138 3.59 -4.13 -9.04
CA THR A 138 2.55 -4.42 -8.05
C THR A 138 2.18 -3.17 -7.29
N GLY A 139 0.87 -2.94 -7.10
CA GLY A 139 0.44 -1.75 -6.41
C GLY A 139 -1.05 -1.50 -6.45
N ARG A 140 -1.42 -0.33 -5.94
CA ARG A 140 -2.77 0.24 -5.96
C ARG A 140 -2.68 1.76 -5.90
N GLY A 141 -3.77 2.42 -6.25
CA GLY A 141 -3.94 3.86 -6.01
C GLY A 141 -3.94 4.21 -4.53
N GLY A 142 -4.06 5.49 -4.21
CA GLY A 142 -4.12 5.99 -2.84
C GLY A 142 -5.25 5.38 -2.00
N GLY A 143 -5.22 5.66 -0.73
CA GLY A 143 -6.18 5.19 0.27
C GLY A 143 -5.68 5.49 1.67
N SER A 144 -6.42 5.08 2.68
CA SER A 144 -5.98 5.17 4.07
C SER A 144 -4.80 4.23 4.35
N MET A 145 -4.12 4.40 5.48
CA MET A 145 -3.02 3.53 5.88
C MET A 145 -3.48 2.07 5.98
N GLU A 146 -4.69 1.84 6.46
CA GLU A 146 -5.31 0.52 6.57
C GLU A 146 -5.53 -0.11 5.19
N ASP A 147 -5.93 0.68 4.20
CA ASP A 147 -6.12 0.22 2.83
C ASP A 147 -4.79 -0.21 2.17
N LEU A 148 -3.72 0.51 2.48
CA LEU A 148 -2.38 0.25 1.95
C LEU A 148 -1.67 -0.87 2.72
N TRP A 149 -2.19 -1.26 3.89
CA TRP A 149 -1.53 -2.18 4.81
C TRP A 149 -1.24 -3.55 4.23
N ALA A 150 -2.04 -4.01 3.29
CA ALA A 150 -1.81 -5.28 2.61
C ALA A 150 -0.40 -5.39 1.98
N PHE A 151 0.19 -4.27 1.56
CA PHE A 151 1.53 -4.21 0.99
C PHE A 151 2.65 -4.15 2.04
N ASN A 152 2.31 -3.90 3.31
CA ASN A 152 3.24 -3.94 4.45
C ASN A 152 3.29 -5.33 5.13
N ASP A 153 2.68 -6.34 4.55
CA ASP A 153 2.71 -7.69 5.11
C ASP A 153 4.03 -8.40 4.79
N GLU A 154 4.56 -9.13 5.78
CA GLU A 154 5.83 -9.87 5.66
C GLU A 154 5.81 -10.86 4.49
N ARG A 155 4.65 -11.49 4.21
CA ARG A 155 4.51 -12.43 3.08
C ARG A 155 4.77 -11.77 1.73
N VAL A 156 4.33 -10.51 1.57
CA VAL A 156 4.55 -9.74 0.35
C VAL A 156 6.02 -9.34 0.24
N ALA A 157 6.62 -8.82 1.31
CA ALA A 157 8.03 -8.45 1.34
C ALA A 157 8.94 -9.64 0.99
N ARG A 158 8.67 -10.82 1.56
CA ARG A 158 9.43 -12.04 1.26
C ARG A 158 9.21 -12.55 -0.16
N ALA A 159 8.00 -12.44 -0.69
CA ALA A 159 7.73 -12.82 -2.08
C ALA A 159 8.48 -11.90 -3.07
N ILE A 160 8.54 -10.59 -2.79
CA ILE A 160 9.32 -9.64 -3.58
C ILE A 160 10.81 -9.97 -3.49
N PHE A 161 11.33 -10.22 -2.29
CA PHE A 161 12.75 -10.57 -2.10
C PHE A 161 13.14 -11.84 -2.85
N ALA A 162 12.31 -12.90 -2.79
CA ALA A 162 12.54 -14.18 -3.44
C ALA A 162 12.27 -14.14 -4.96
N SER A 163 11.65 -13.09 -5.49
CA SER A 163 11.35 -12.98 -6.91
C SER A 163 12.63 -12.87 -7.74
N GLU A 164 12.79 -13.70 -8.76
CA GLU A 164 13.86 -13.57 -9.76
C GLU A 164 13.56 -12.45 -10.75
N ILE A 165 12.27 -12.22 -11.01
CA ILE A 165 11.80 -11.13 -11.85
C ILE A 165 11.86 -9.83 -11.04
N PRO A 166 12.43 -8.73 -11.55
CA PRO A 166 12.42 -7.44 -10.88
C PRO A 166 11.00 -6.98 -10.56
N VAL A 167 10.80 -6.49 -9.34
CA VAL A 167 9.48 -6.01 -8.89
C VAL A 167 9.55 -4.50 -8.64
N VAL A 168 8.64 -3.77 -9.26
CA VAL A 168 8.39 -2.35 -9.05
C VAL A 168 7.18 -2.17 -8.17
N SER A 169 7.33 -1.47 -7.05
CA SER A 169 6.23 -1.10 -6.17
C SER A 169 5.58 0.20 -6.65
N ALA A 170 4.26 0.16 -6.84
CA ALA A 170 3.43 1.29 -7.25
C ALA A 170 2.26 1.46 -6.26
N VAL A 171 2.61 1.67 -4.98
CA VAL A 171 1.66 1.77 -3.86
C VAL A 171 1.49 3.23 -3.45
N GLY A 172 0.23 3.70 -3.45
CA GLY A 172 -0.10 5.09 -3.14
C GLY A 172 0.15 6.05 -4.32
N HIS A 173 0.40 7.30 -3.98
CA HIS A 173 0.68 8.40 -4.93
C HIS A 173 2.08 8.95 -4.77
#